data_bf233a19a21bdbc0a75bf83a53216dbc
#
_entry.id   bf233a19a21bdbc0a75bf83a53216dbc
#
_cell.length_a   1.000
_cell.length_b   1.000
_cell.length_c   1.000
_cell.angle_alpha   90.00
_cell.angle_beta   90.00
_cell.angle_gamma   90.00
#
_symmetry.space_group_name_H-M   'P 1'
#
loop_
_entity.id
_entity.type
_entity.pdbx_description
1 polymer ?
#
loop_
_entity_poly.entity_id
_entity_poly.type
_entity_poly.pdbx_seq_one_letter_code
_entity_poly.pdbx_strand_id
1 'polypeptide(L)'
;FYGGLMQEEVYPAVRRCAGMVMLCPNYNDALSANLTACINRLTALFRQTRFYDKALFALVVSGYSGGDIVARQLIAAVNMNKSFYLPGRFALLETANDPGEALTLPGIGGRLDGFARNIRRVLKK
;
A
#
# COMPACT_ATOMS: atom_id res chain seq x y z
N PHE A 1 17.00 16.13 -4.91
CA PHE A 1 16.76 14.85 -5.59
C PHE A 1 16.47 15.11 -7.07
N TYR A 2 17.32 14.63 -7.96
CA TYR A 2 17.31 15.04 -9.35
C TYR A 2 17.06 13.85 -10.28
N GLY A 3 15.89 13.83 -10.94
CA GLY A 3 15.53 12.84 -11.93
C GLY A 3 15.26 11.47 -11.36
N GLY A 4 15.27 10.47 -12.22
CA GLY A 4 15.04 9.08 -11.88
C GLY A 4 13.57 8.71 -11.82
N LEU A 5 13.32 7.44 -11.54
CA LEU A 5 12.01 6.82 -11.60
C LEU A 5 10.97 7.53 -10.73
N MET A 6 11.36 7.96 -9.52
CA MET A 6 10.43 8.63 -8.62
C MET A 6 9.91 9.93 -9.23
N GLN A 7 10.79 10.76 -9.77
CA GLN A 7 10.40 12.04 -10.34
C GLN A 7 9.68 11.89 -11.68
N GLU A 8 10.14 10.98 -12.51
CA GLU A 8 9.63 10.86 -13.89
C GLU A 8 8.32 10.07 -13.98
N GLU A 9 8.15 9.05 -13.14
CA GLU A 9 7.00 8.15 -13.22
C GLU A 9 6.13 8.16 -11.97
N VAL A 10 6.72 8.02 -10.78
CA VAL A 10 5.95 7.83 -9.55
C VAL A 10 5.23 9.10 -9.12
N TYR A 11 5.92 10.23 -9.07
CA TYR A 11 5.28 11.48 -8.64
C TYR A 11 4.10 11.88 -9.54
N PRO A 12 4.22 11.84 -10.88
CA PRO A 12 3.07 12.13 -11.73
C PRO A 12 1.91 11.16 -11.51
N ALA A 13 2.19 9.88 -11.30
CA ALA A 13 1.16 8.88 -11.04
C ALA A 13 0.45 9.15 -9.71
N VAL A 14 1.19 9.45 -8.65
CA VAL A 14 0.61 9.77 -7.34
C VAL A 14 -0.24 11.03 -7.40
N ARG A 15 0.21 12.04 -8.13
CA ARG A 15 -0.58 13.28 -8.28
C ARG A 15 -1.93 13.02 -8.93
N ARG A 16 -1.99 12.13 -9.91
CA ARG A 16 -3.21 11.85 -10.68
C ARG A 16 -4.12 10.82 -10.06
N CYS A 17 -3.62 9.99 -9.12
CA CYS A 17 -4.41 8.89 -8.60
C CYS A 17 -5.46 9.36 -7.59
N ALA A 18 -6.57 8.62 -7.52
CA ALA A 18 -7.56 8.76 -6.47
C ALA A 18 -7.24 7.91 -5.25
N GLY A 19 -6.41 6.90 -5.43
CA GLY A 19 -5.97 6.00 -4.36
C GLY A 19 -4.72 5.25 -4.74
N MET A 20 -4.04 4.72 -3.73
CA MET A 20 -2.81 3.96 -3.88
C MET A 20 -2.99 2.60 -3.22
N VAL A 21 -2.58 1.55 -3.91
CA VAL A 21 -2.50 0.20 -3.36
C VAL A 21 -1.04 -0.17 -3.18
N MET A 22 -0.65 -0.48 -1.96
CA MET A 22 0.71 -0.92 -1.68
C MET A 22 0.74 -2.44 -1.53
N LEU A 23 1.56 -3.10 -2.33
CA LEU A 23 1.79 -4.54 -2.26
C LEU A 23 3.02 -4.76 -1.39
N CYS A 24 2.81 -5.32 -0.20
CA CYS A 24 3.84 -5.34 0.84
C CYS A 24 4.23 -6.78 1.20
N PRO A 25 5.43 -7.23 0.85
CA PRO A 25 5.97 -8.41 1.50
C PRO A 25 6.33 -8.05 2.95
N ASN A 26 6.16 -9.02 3.85
CA ASN A 26 6.57 -8.86 5.24
C ASN A 26 7.96 -9.47 5.42
N TYR A 27 8.94 -8.63 5.72
CA TYR A 27 10.31 -9.06 6.05
C TYR A 27 10.63 -8.67 7.48
N ASN A 28 10.73 -9.66 8.37
CA ASN A 28 11.02 -9.43 9.80
C ASN A 28 10.04 -8.43 10.45
N ASP A 29 8.74 -8.60 10.15
CA ASP A 29 7.67 -7.74 10.68
C ASP A 29 7.87 -6.28 10.33
N ALA A 30 8.39 -6.01 9.13
CA ALA A 30 8.65 -4.65 8.68
C ALA A 30 8.38 -4.50 7.18
N LEU A 31 8.16 -3.26 6.78
CA LEU A 31 8.13 -2.90 5.36
C LEU A 31 9.49 -3.18 4.72
N SER A 32 9.46 -3.57 3.46
CA SER A 32 10.71 -3.78 2.70
C SER A 32 11.50 -2.48 2.59
N ALA A 33 12.82 -2.60 2.40
CA ALA A 33 13.68 -1.45 2.21
C ALA A 33 13.24 -0.59 1.01
N ASN A 34 12.82 -1.23 -0.08
CA ASN A 34 12.37 -0.53 -1.28
C ASN A 34 11.10 0.28 -1.02
N LEU A 35 10.12 -0.29 -0.32
CA LEU A 35 8.89 0.44 0.01
C LEU A 35 9.16 1.56 1.00
N THR A 36 10.03 1.34 1.98
CA THR A 36 10.43 2.37 2.93
C THR A 36 11.12 3.53 2.21
N ALA A 37 12.02 3.23 1.28
CA ALA A 37 12.68 4.25 0.47
C ALA A 37 11.67 5.02 -0.38
N CYS A 38 10.71 4.33 -1.00
CA CYS A 38 9.65 4.96 -1.78
C CYS A 38 8.83 5.93 -0.92
N ILE A 39 8.39 5.49 0.25
CA ILE A 39 7.60 6.31 1.17
C ILE A 39 8.42 7.54 1.61
N ASN A 40 9.68 7.36 1.93
CA ASN A 40 10.54 8.47 2.35
C ASN A 40 10.67 9.51 1.23
N ARG A 41 10.76 9.07 -0.01
CA ARG A 41 10.86 9.98 -1.16
C ARG A 41 9.55 10.71 -1.47
N LEU A 42 8.42 10.17 -1.08
CA LEU A 42 7.13 10.86 -1.22
C LEU A 42 7.09 12.16 -0.40
N THR A 43 7.99 12.35 0.55
CA THR A 43 8.06 13.59 1.32
C THR A 43 8.29 14.81 0.43
N ALA A 44 9.13 14.69 -0.59
CA ALA A 44 9.39 15.79 -1.52
C ALA A 44 8.12 16.19 -2.27
N LEU A 45 7.33 15.19 -2.70
CA LEU A 45 6.06 15.45 -3.37
C LEU A 45 5.02 16.00 -2.39
N PHE A 46 4.97 15.47 -1.17
CA PHE A 46 4.03 15.92 -0.13
C PHE A 46 4.21 17.39 0.23
N ARG A 47 5.40 17.93 0.12
CA ARG A 47 5.66 19.36 0.34
C ARG A 47 5.01 20.25 -0.72
N GLN A 48 4.75 19.73 -1.90
CA GLN A 48 4.18 20.45 -3.02
C GLN A 48 2.67 20.23 -3.17
N THR A 49 2.18 19.04 -2.79
CA THR A 49 0.79 18.67 -2.93
C THR A 49 0.35 17.86 -1.70
N ARG A 50 -0.94 17.87 -1.41
CA ARG A 50 -1.50 17.13 -0.28
C ARG A 50 -2.12 15.83 -0.75
N PHE A 51 -2.16 14.83 0.15
CA PHE A 51 -2.66 13.49 -0.18
C PHE A 51 -3.96 13.14 0.55
N TYR A 52 -4.55 14.07 1.27
CA TYR A 52 -5.76 13.82 2.06
C TYR A 52 -6.99 13.44 1.22
N ASP A 53 -6.95 13.68 -0.07
CA ASP A 53 -7.98 13.28 -1.02
C ASP A 53 -7.72 11.91 -1.66
N LYS A 54 -6.63 11.25 -1.28
CA LYS A 54 -6.21 9.97 -1.86
C LYS A 54 -6.36 8.85 -0.82
N ALA A 55 -7.00 7.76 -1.23
CA ALA A 55 -7.18 6.60 -0.37
C ALA A 55 -5.94 5.72 -0.35
N LEU A 56 -5.65 5.11 0.80
CA LEU A 56 -4.58 4.11 0.92
C LEU A 56 -5.21 2.74 1.10
N PHE A 57 -4.73 1.79 0.31
CA PHE A 57 -5.04 0.37 0.44
C PHE A 57 -3.74 -0.42 0.50
N ALA A 58 -3.77 -1.58 1.12
CA ALA A 58 -2.59 -2.43 1.23
C ALA A 58 -2.95 -3.91 1.10
N LEU A 59 -2.07 -4.64 0.43
CA LEU A 59 -2.09 -6.10 0.42
C LEU A 59 -0.77 -6.56 1.03
N VAL A 60 -0.83 -7.26 2.15
CA VAL A 60 0.36 -7.71 2.87
C VAL A 60 0.44 -9.23 2.81
N VAL A 61 1.58 -9.75 2.38
CA VAL A 61 1.84 -11.19 2.38
C VAL A 61 2.98 -11.48 3.36
N SER A 62 2.71 -12.35 4.33
CA SER A 62 3.64 -12.73 5.38
C SER A 62 3.92 -14.23 5.33
N GLY A 63 5.15 -14.63 5.67
CA GLY A 63 5.48 -16.05 5.80
C GLY A 63 4.79 -16.71 6.99
N TYR A 64 4.57 -15.96 8.04
CA TYR A 64 3.87 -16.39 9.25
C TYR A 64 2.88 -15.32 9.67
N SER A 65 2.97 -14.87 10.90
CA SER A 65 2.21 -13.76 11.43
C SER A 65 2.93 -12.42 11.19
N GLY A 66 2.39 -11.33 11.71
CA GLY A 66 3.05 -10.03 11.66
C GLY A 66 2.58 -9.11 10.52
N GLY A 67 1.64 -9.56 9.69
CA GLY A 67 1.07 -8.70 8.66
C GLY A 67 0.38 -7.47 9.23
N ASP A 68 -0.22 -7.60 10.41
CA ASP A 68 -0.81 -6.49 11.13
C ASP A 68 0.23 -5.43 11.54
N ILE A 69 1.45 -5.87 11.87
CA ILE A 69 2.56 -4.96 12.21
C ILE A 69 2.94 -4.13 10.97
N VAL A 70 3.05 -4.78 9.81
CA VAL A 70 3.33 -4.08 8.55
C VAL A 70 2.21 -3.08 8.23
N ALA A 71 0.95 -3.47 8.40
CA ALA A 71 -0.18 -2.58 8.19
C ALA A 71 -0.12 -1.35 9.12
N ARG A 72 0.26 -1.54 10.38
CA ARG A 72 0.44 -0.43 11.32
C ARG A 72 1.57 0.51 10.91
N GLN A 73 2.66 -0.02 10.36
CA GLN A 73 3.74 0.81 9.83
C GLN A 73 3.25 1.66 8.67
N LEU A 74 2.40 1.12 7.81
CA LEU A 74 1.79 1.87 6.73
C LEU A 74 0.87 2.97 7.25
N ILE A 75 0.09 2.69 8.29
CA ILE A 75 -0.74 3.71 8.92
C ILE A 75 0.12 4.89 9.39
N ALA A 76 1.21 4.60 10.07
CA ALA A 76 2.11 5.64 10.57
C ALA A 76 2.80 6.38 9.41
N ALA A 77 3.36 5.65 8.46
CA ALA A 77 4.21 6.23 7.42
C ALA A 77 3.42 6.97 6.34
N VAL A 78 2.22 6.50 6.01
CA VAL A 78 1.47 7.01 4.87
C VAL A 78 0.23 7.79 5.31
N ASN A 79 -0.57 7.26 6.21
CA ASN A 79 -1.74 7.98 6.71
C ASN A 79 -1.34 9.13 7.64
N MET A 80 -0.63 8.84 8.74
CA MET A 80 -0.32 9.87 9.74
C MET A 80 0.70 10.88 9.23
N ASN A 81 1.72 10.44 8.50
CA ASN A 81 2.80 11.31 8.05
C ASN A 81 2.59 11.93 6.66
N LYS A 82 1.78 11.33 5.81
CA LYS A 82 1.54 11.80 4.45
C LYS A 82 0.09 12.15 4.17
N SER A 83 -0.79 11.98 5.15
CA SER A 83 -2.20 12.37 5.10
C SER A 83 -3.07 11.62 4.08
N PHE A 84 -2.64 10.44 3.60
CA PHE A 84 -3.57 9.59 2.87
C PHE A 84 -4.70 9.17 3.80
N TYR A 85 -5.94 9.16 3.31
CA TYR A 85 -7.02 8.70 4.17
C TYR A 85 -7.17 7.19 4.12
N LEU A 86 -7.63 6.62 5.24
CA LEU A 86 -7.81 5.18 5.38
C LEU A 86 -9.28 4.83 5.28
N PRO A 87 -9.72 4.18 4.21
CA PRO A 87 -11.07 3.62 4.16
C PRO A 87 -11.18 2.39 5.05
N GLY A 88 -12.42 2.04 5.41
CA GLY A 88 -12.66 0.78 6.12
C GLY A 88 -12.14 -0.40 5.30
N ARG A 89 -11.54 -1.40 5.97
CA ARG A 89 -10.95 -2.58 5.34
C ARG A 89 -9.87 -2.21 4.30
N PHE A 90 -9.04 -1.25 4.63
CA PHE A 90 -8.01 -0.81 3.71
C PHE A 90 -6.96 -1.90 3.42
N ALA A 91 -6.77 -2.87 4.31
CA ALA A 91 -5.72 -3.88 4.18
C ALA A 91 -6.29 -5.28 4.04
N LEU A 92 -5.69 -6.07 3.15
CA LEU A 92 -5.87 -7.52 3.07
C LEU A 92 -4.56 -8.17 3.50
N LEU A 93 -4.63 -9.05 4.51
CA LEU A 93 -3.48 -9.74 5.07
C LEU A 93 -3.55 -11.22 4.71
N GLU A 94 -2.53 -11.73 4.02
CA GLU A 94 -2.44 -13.14 3.61
C GLU A 94 -1.14 -13.74 4.10
N THR A 95 -1.12 -15.07 4.24
CA THR A 95 0.06 -15.81 4.71
C THR A 95 0.47 -16.82 3.65
N ALA A 96 1.68 -16.69 3.14
CA ALA A 96 2.26 -17.59 2.14
C ALA A 96 3.78 -17.45 2.13
N ASN A 97 4.49 -18.53 1.94
CA ASN A 97 5.95 -18.58 1.95
C ASN A 97 6.57 -18.82 0.59
N ASP A 98 6.02 -19.73 -0.18
CA ASP A 98 6.64 -20.16 -1.43
C ASP A 98 6.18 -19.31 -2.60
N PRO A 99 7.03 -19.15 -3.63
CA PRO A 99 6.65 -18.40 -4.82
C PRO A 99 5.37 -18.95 -5.44
N GLY A 100 4.39 -18.08 -5.67
CA GLY A 100 3.09 -18.46 -6.25
C GLY A 100 2.10 -19.05 -5.26
N GLU A 101 2.49 -19.38 -4.05
CA GLU A 101 1.61 -19.99 -3.05
C GLU A 101 0.42 -19.06 -2.71
N ALA A 102 0.65 -17.76 -2.63
CA ALA A 102 -0.41 -16.81 -2.28
C ALA A 102 -1.62 -16.91 -3.20
N LEU A 103 -1.41 -17.20 -4.47
CA LEU A 103 -2.49 -17.31 -5.45
C LEU A 103 -3.25 -18.63 -5.38
N THR A 104 -2.73 -19.60 -4.63
CA THR A 104 -3.34 -20.92 -4.47
C THR A 104 -3.99 -21.12 -3.10
N LEU A 105 -3.98 -20.10 -2.25
CA LEU A 105 -4.59 -20.19 -0.91
C LEU A 105 -6.09 -20.43 -1.02
N PRO A 106 -6.67 -21.28 -0.13
CA PRO A 106 -8.12 -21.50 -0.14
C PRO A 106 -8.89 -20.18 0.03
N GLY A 107 -9.84 -19.94 -0.87
CA GLY A 107 -10.69 -18.74 -0.83
C GLY A 107 -10.02 -17.45 -1.25
N ILE A 108 -8.78 -17.47 -1.77
CA ILE A 108 -8.05 -16.26 -2.13
C ILE A 108 -8.77 -15.45 -3.22
N GLY A 109 -9.39 -16.14 -4.20
CA GLY A 109 -10.13 -15.46 -5.25
C GLY A 109 -11.25 -14.59 -4.70
N GLY A 110 -12.04 -15.15 -3.78
CA GLY A 110 -13.13 -14.41 -3.13
C GLY A 110 -12.63 -13.23 -2.30
N ARG A 111 -11.51 -13.42 -1.58
CA ARG A 111 -10.94 -12.32 -0.78
C ARG A 111 -10.38 -11.21 -1.66
N LEU A 112 -9.69 -11.56 -2.75
CA LEU A 112 -9.19 -10.57 -3.70
C LEU A 112 -10.34 -9.83 -4.39
N ASP A 113 -11.40 -10.54 -4.77
CA ASP A 113 -12.59 -9.91 -5.36
C ASP A 113 -13.24 -8.95 -4.37
N GLY A 114 -13.36 -9.34 -3.11
CA GLY A 114 -13.87 -8.49 -2.04
C GLY A 114 -13.02 -7.24 -1.84
N PHE A 115 -11.70 -7.40 -1.85
CA PHE A 115 -10.77 -6.29 -1.77
C PHE A 115 -10.93 -5.33 -2.95
N ALA A 116 -10.99 -5.86 -4.16
CA ALA A 116 -11.19 -5.06 -5.37
C ALA A 116 -12.54 -4.32 -5.36
N ARG A 117 -13.62 -4.98 -4.92
CA ARG A 117 -14.91 -4.33 -4.78
C ARG A 117 -14.88 -3.19 -3.76
N ASN A 118 -14.16 -3.38 -2.66
CA ASN A 118 -14.01 -2.33 -1.65
C ASN A 118 -13.27 -1.11 -2.23
N ILE A 119 -12.19 -1.35 -2.96
CA ILE A 119 -11.45 -0.28 -3.63
C ILE A 119 -12.37 0.48 -4.58
N ARG A 120 -13.10 -0.25 -5.41
CA ARG A 120 -14.02 0.36 -6.38
C ARG A 120 -15.10 1.18 -5.68
N ARG A 121 -15.67 0.64 -4.60
CA ARG A 121 -16.71 1.34 -3.84
C ARG A 121 -16.19 2.65 -3.24
N VAL A 122 -14.99 2.63 -2.69
CA VAL A 122 -14.38 3.81 -2.06
C VAL A 122 -14.02 4.87 -3.09
N LEU A 123 -13.47 4.46 -4.23
CA LEU A 123 -13.00 5.40 -5.26
C LEU A 123 -14.10 5.87 -6.20
N LYS A 124 -15.24 5.20 -6.19
CA LYS A 124 -16.38 5.58 -7.03
C LYS A 124 -17.19 6.66 -6.34
N LYS A 125 -16.99 7.88 -6.78
CA LYS A 125 -17.73 9.04 -6.24
C LYS A 125 -18.48 9.76 -7.33
#